data_9a5e9ed7f1d866c76f05e8e97e2b165f
#
_entry.id   9a5e9ed7f1d866c76f05e8e97e2b165f
#
_cell.length_a   1.000
_cell.length_b   1.000
_cell.length_c   1.000
_cell.angle_alpha   90.00
_cell.angle_beta   90.00
_cell.angle_gamma   90.00
#
_symmetry.space_group_name_H-M   'P 1'
#
loop_
_entity.id
_entity.type
_entity.pdbx_description
1 polymer ?
#
loop_
_entity_poly.entity_id
_entity_poly.type
_entity_poly.pdbx_seq_one_letter_code
_entity_poly.pdbx_strand_id
1 'polypeptide(L)'
;IFNIGLDEYANDATDAHGWQVLQASKHWPGEGYPEKGYEKFIQYANDLAAIVKKHKMKPMAFNDGIYYNGDTSYGTFDKDIIVSYWTGGWNGYDVASSKLLSELGHQILNTNDAWYYVLGRDKAGSGWYNLDQGLEGISKSAIDVVQKNDGAKVPFIGGMVAAWADTPSATYKKDLLFKLMHAFADKNADYFVADPEVVEKALSEAPTDLDHYTPESLVAFTAAKKALEGAGANTTRAEAKTLIDHLKAAQDALVY
;
A
#
# COMPACT_ATOMS: atom_id res chain seq x y z
N ILE A 1 8.90 -0.01 10.36
CA ILE A 1 7.57 0.61 10.43
C ILE A 1 6.90 0.15 11.73
N PHE A 2 6.21 1.07 12.40
CA PHE A 2 5.39 0.79 13.57
C PHE A 2 3.97 1.31 13.33
N ASN A 3 2.97 0.42 13.41
CA ASN A 3 1.57 0.79 13.24
C ASN A 3 1.02 1.37 14.56
N ILE A 4 0.50 2.58 14.50
CA ILE A 4 -0.12 3.28 15.63
C ILE A 4 -1.65 3.10 15.66
N GLY A 5 -2.23 2.30 14.76
CA GLY A 5 -3.65 2.04 14.66
C GLY A 5 -4.41 3.20 14.02
N LEU A 6 -5.31 3.80 14.77
CA LEU A 6 -6.19 4.91 14.42
C LEU A 6 -7.38 4.52 13.51
N ASP A 7 -7.57 3.22 13.27
CA ASP A 7 -8.71 2.68 12.53
C ASP A 7 -9.98 2.70 13.37
N GLU A 8 -11.09 2.83 12.67
CA GLU A 8 -12.44 2.69 13.21
C GLU A 8 -12.73 3.56 14.45
N TYR A 9 -12.02 4.66 14.59
CA TYR A 9 -12.21 5.61 15.69
C TYR A 9 -13.65 6.17 15.75
N ALA A 10 -14.33 6.20 14.62
CA ALA A 10 -15.71 6.64 14.47
C ALA A 10 -16.59 5.55 13.86
N ASN A 11 -16.30 4.29 14.11
CA ASN A 11 -16.92 3.14 13.45
C ASN A 11 -18.41 3.00 13.74
N ASP A 12 -18.87 3.44 14.92
CA ASP A 12 -20.29 3.44 15.27
C ASP A 12 -21.03 4.64 14.67
N ALA A 13 -21.13 4.62 13.33
CA ALA A 13 -21.96 5.62 12.64
C ALA A 13 -23.45 5.56 13.02
N THR A 14 -23.90 4.45 13.59
CA THR A 14 -25.24 4.25 14.14
C THR A 14 -25.34 4.57 15.63
N ASP A 15 -24.22 4.48 16.35
CA ASP A 15 -24.11 5.00 17.69
C ASP A 15 -23.57 6.44 17.59
N ALA A 16 -24.39 7.37 18.02
CA ALA A 16 -24.09 8.79 18.01
C ALA A 16 -22.71 9.16 18.60
N HIS A 17 -22.05 8.28 19.34
CA HIS A 17 -20.85 8.61 20.10
C HIS A 17 -19.55 8.56 19.30
N GLY A 18 -19.26 7.52 18.55
CA GLY A 18 -18.00 7.39 17.78
C GLY A 18 -17.92 8.39 16.63
N TRP A 19 -18.97 8.45 15.84
CA TRP A 19 -19.11 9.38 14.72
C TRP A 19 -19.06 10.85 15.13
N GLN A 20 -19.73 11.19 16.21
CA GLN A 20 -19.83 12.56 16.71
C GLN A 20 -18.47 13.10 17.20
N VAL A 21 -17.57 12.26 17.66
CA VAL A 21 -16.24 12.74 18.06
C VAL A 21 -15.46 13.32 16.89
N LEU A 22 -15.52 12.73 15.70
CA LEU A 22 -14.89 13.29 14.49
C LEU A 22 -15.62 14.55 14.00
N GLN A 23 -16.92 14.63 14.18
CA GLN A 23 -17.74 15.78 13.75
C GLN A 23 -17.96 16.83 14.85
N ALA A 24 -17.73 16.51 16.11
CA ALA A 24 -18.05 17.35 17.27
C ALA A 24 -17.42 18.74 17.21
N SER A 25 -16.27 18.87 16.57
CA SER A 25 -15.61 20.16 16.40
C SER A 25 -16.39 21.15 15.55
N LYS A 26 -17.24 20.67 14.63
CA LYS A 26 -17.89 21.49 13.62
C LYS A 26 -19.43 21.50 13.71
N HIS A 27 -20.03 20.39 14.10
CA HIS A 27 -21.45 20.16 13.88
C HIS A 27 -22.30 20.09 15.15
N TRP A 28 -21.72 19.87 16.35
CA TRP A 28 -22.44 19.73 17.59
C TRP A 28 -21.82 20.50 18.78
N PRO A 29 -21.69 21.82 18.67
CA PRO A 29 -21.29 22.60 19.85
C PRO A 29 -22.43 22.52 20.86
N GLY A 30 -22.23 21.89 22.01
CA GLY A 30 -23.15 21.98 23.15
C GLY A 30 -23.79 20.70 23.66
N GLU A 31 -23.57 19.55 23.03
CA GLU A 31 -24.17 18.28 23.48
C GLU A 31 -23.24 17.39 24.33
N GLY A 32 -22.35 17.99 25.10
CA GLY A 32 -21.48 17.24 26.03
C GLY A 32 -20.20 16.63 25.35
N TYR A 33 -20.00 16.86 24.07
CA TYR A 33 -18.81 16.48 23.36
C TYR A 33 -17.75 17.57 23.49
N PRO A 34 -16.46 17.20 23.67
CA PRO A 34 -15.43 18.21 23.78
C PRO A 34 -15.33 18.99 22.47
N GLU A 35 -15.46 20.30 22.54
CA GLU A 35 -15.09 21.18 21.43
C GLU A 35 -13.70 20.77 20.90
N LYS A 36 -13.53 20.75 19.57
CA LYS A 36 -12.28 20.37 18.92
C LYS A 36 -11.86 18.91 19.14
N GLY A 37 -12.81 17.98 19.18
CA GLY A 37 -12.50 16.55 19.35
C GLY A 37 -11.60 16.02 18.24
N TYR A 38 -11.85 16.40 16.99
CA TYR A 38 -11.05 15.93 15.88
C TYR A 38 -9.66 16.58 15.84
N GLU A 39 -9.52 17.85 16.20
CA GLU A 39 -8.21 18.50 16.33
C GLU A 39 -7.36 17.82 17.43
N LYS A 40 -7.99 17.37 18.51
CA LYS A 40 -7.31 16.58 19.57
C LYS A 40 -6.92 15.20 19.07
N PHE A 41 -7.74 14.58 18.23
CA PHE A 41 -7.38 13.32 17.59
C PHE A 41 -6.14 13.48 16.66
N ILE A 42 -6.11 14.55 15.85
CA ILE A 42 -4.93 14.88 15.03
C ILE A 42 -3.69 15.08 15.92
N GLN A 43 -3.82 15.84 17.01
CA GLN A 43 -2.72 16.06 17.94
C GLN A 43 -2.23 14.74 18.54
N TYR A 44 -3.15 13.89 19.01
CA TYR A 44 -2.82 12.57 19.55
C TYR A 44 -2.08 11.69 18.52
N ALA A 45 -2.55 11.66 17.28
CA ALA A 45 -1.88 10.92 16.20
C ALA A 45 -0.46 11.44 15.95
N ASN A 46 -0.27 12.76 15.94
CA ASN A 46 1.02 13.39 15.77
C ASN A 46 1.97 13.12 16.95
N ASP A 47 1.45 13.11 18.17
CA ASP A 47 2.23 12.79 19.37
C ASP A 47 2.71 11.32 19.34
N LEU A 48 1.85 10.38 18.93
CA LEU A 48 2.24 8.99 18.74
C LEU A 48 3.29 8.85 17.62
N ALA A 49 3.11 9.55 16.51
CA ALA A 49 4.08 9.56 15.41
C ALA A 49 5.45 10.09 15.88
N ALA A 50 5.46 11.15 16.69
CA ALA A 50 6.70 11.70 17.27
C ALA A 50 7.41 10.68 18.19
N ILE A 51 6.66 9.93 19.00
CA ILE A 51 7.21 8.86 19.84
C ILE A 51 7.86 7.78 18.97
N VAL A 52 7.16 7.31 17.92
CA VAL A 52 7.67 6.29 16.99
C VAL A 52 8.96 6.76 16.32
N LYS A 53 9.00 8.02 15.84
CA LYS A 53 10.17 8.62 15.20
C LYS A 53 11.36 8.75 16.18
N LYS A 54 11.10 9.06 17.44
CA LYS A 54 12.14 9.09 18.49
C LYS A 54 12.84 7.73 18.62
N HIS A 55 12.14 6.65 18.37
CA HIS A 55 12.71 5.29 18.35
C HIS A 55 13.26 4.87 16.98
N LYS A 56 13.50 5.82 16.05
CA LYS A 56 14.07 5.60 14.72
C LYS A 56 13.21 4.66 13.86
N MET A 57 11.92 4.60 14.12
CA MET A 57 10.93 3.87 13.32
C MET A 57 10.06 4.83 12.50
N LYS A 58 9.46 4.32 11.43
CA LYS A 58 8.46 5.06 10.65
C LYS A 58 7.07 4.79 11.21
N PRO A 59 6.27 5.82 11.55
CA PRO A 59 4.90 5.62 11.97
C PRO A 59 4.02 5.22 10.79
N MET A 60 3.02 4.38 11.03
CA MET A 60 1.99 4.00 10.08
C MET A 60 0.64 4.04 10.78
N ALA A 61 -0.40 4.51 10.08
CA ALA A 61 -1.77 4.53 10.58
C ALA A 61 -2.74 4.08 9.48
N PHE A 62 -3.89 3.56 9.87
CA PHE A 62 -4.97 3.25 8.93
C PHE A 62 -5.66 4.53 8.43
N ASN A 63 -6.22 4.49 7.22
CA ASN A 63 -6.64 5.70 6.49
C ASN A 63 -7.96 6.31 6.95
N ASP A 64 -8.83 5.54 7.55
CA ASP A 64 -10.23 5.95 7.76
C ASP A 64 -10.41 7.12 8.73
N GLY A 65 -9.48 7.32 9.68
CA GLY A 65 -9.44 8.50 10.55
C GLY A 65 -8.58 9.67 10.02
N ILE A 66 -7.79 9.45 8.97
CA ILE A 66 -6.85 10.44 8.45
C ILE A 66 -7.55 11.39 7.46
N TYR A 67 -7.67 12.67 7.81
CA TYR A 67 -8.42 13.67 7.04
C TYR A 67 -9.84 13.20 6.69
N TYR A 68 -10.61 12.92 7.72
CA TYR A 68 -11.99 12.49 7.59
C TYR A 68 -12.79 13.34 6.58
N ASN A 69 -13.54 12.70 5.69
CA ASN A 69 -14.24 13.34 4.56
C ASN A 69 -13.32 14.12 3.58
N GLY A 70 -12.01 13.96 3.63
CA GLY A 70 -11.08 14.80 2.90
C GLY A 70 -10.96 16.24 3.43
N ASP A 71 -11.48 16.51 4.62
CA ASP A 71 -11.47 17.84 5.22
C ASP A 71 -10.13 18.10 5.93
N THR A 72 -9.36 19.02 5.38
CA THR A 72 -8.04 19.43 5.92
C THR A 72 -8.13 20.64 6.86
N SER A 73 -9.33 21.18 7.13
CA SER A 73 -9.52 22.42 7.90
C SER A 73 -9.33 22.26 9.41
N TYR A 74 -9.31 21.01 9.91
CA TYR A 74 -9.15 20.74 11.34
C TYR A 74 -7.72 20.72 11.84
N GLY A 75 -6.76 20.65 10.95
CA GLY A 75 -5.34 20.55 11.28
C GLY A 75 -4.58 19.66 10.30
N THR A 76 -3.32 19.40 10.60
CA THR A 76 -2.42 18.66 9.72
C THR A 76 -1.87 17.44 10.44
N PHE A 77 -2.01 16.27 9.85
CA PHE A 77 -1.30 15.07 10.29
C PHE A 77 0.18 15.14 9.89
N ASP A 78 1.04 14.57 10.72
CA ASP A 78 2.46 14.45 10.41
C ASP A 78 2.65 13.66 9.11
N LYS A 79 3.21 14.29 8.08
CA LYS A 79 3.39 13.70 6.73
C LYS A 79 4.27 12.45 6.71
N ASP A 80 5.07 12.22 7.77
CA ASP A 80 5.87 11.01 7.91
C ASP A 80 5.02 9.78 8.29
N ILE A 81 3.74 9.97 8.64
CA ILE A 81 2.81 8.87 8.86
C ILE A 81 2.55 8.20 7.51
N ILE A 82 2.96 6.95 7.37
CA ILE A 82 2.58 6.09 6.26
C ILE A 82 1.10 5.76 6.41
N VAL A 83 0.30 6.01 5.38
CA VAL A 83 -1.13 5.72 5.41
C VAL A 83 -1.37 4.31 4.87
N SER A 84 -1.79 3.40 5.74
CA SER A 84 -2.28 2.07 5.40
C SER A 84 -3.70 2.19 4.86
N TYR A 85 -3.84 2.20 3.53
CA TYR A 85 -5.11 2.46 2.86
C TYR A 85 -5.90 1.16 2.72
N TRP A 86 -6.79 0.91 3.71
CA TRP A 86 -7.53 -0.33 3.79
C TRP A 86 -8.95 -0.23 3.25
N THR A 87 -9.57 0.95 3.30
CA THR A 87 -10.97 1.12 2.89
C THR A 87 -11.21 2.37 2.06
N GLY A 88 -12.10 2.27 1.08
CA GLY A 88 -12.65 3.42 0.35
C GLY A 88 -13.82 4.10 1.07
N GLY A 89 -14.13 3.69 2.30
CA GLY A 89 -15.30 4.11 3.05
C GLY A 89 -16.49 3.17 2.86
N TRP A 90 -17.55 3.43 3.60
CA TRP A 90 -18.82 2.69 3.53
C TRP A 90 -20.01 3.63 3.72
N ASN A 91 -21.22 3.09 3.64
CA ASN A 91 -22.42 3.92 3.72
C ASN A 91 -22.45 4.76 5.01
N GLY A 92 -22.48 6.08 4.84
CA GLY A 92 -22.48 7.05 5.94
C GLY A 92 -21.09 7.35 6.52
N TYR A 93 -20.02 6.74 6.02
CA TYR A 93 -18.66 6.99 6.46
C TYR A 93 -17.75 7.24 5.25
N ASP A 94 -17.35 8.48 5.07
CA ASP A 94 -16.48 8.88 3.96
C ASP A 94 -15.02 9.07 4.44
N VAL A 95 -14.08 8.70 3.60
CA VAL A 95 -12.64 8.78 3.87
C VAL A 95 -11.95 9.69 2.84
N ALA A 96 -10.81 10.23 3.20
CA ALA A 96 -9.97 10.96 2.24
C ALA A 96 -9.57 10.05 1.08
N SER A 97 -9.54 10.59 -0.15
CA SER A 97 -9.04 9.81 -1.27
C SER A 97 -7.54 9.55 -1.15
N SER A 98 -7.09 8.42 -1.69
CA SER A 98 -5.66 8.09 -1.73
C SER A 98 -4.86 9.14 -2.52
N LYS A 99 -5.48 9.76 -3.54
CA LYS A 99 -4.91 10.89 -4.27
C LYS A 99 -4.63 12.07 -3.34
N LEU A 100 -5.65 12.53 -2.59
CA LEU A 100 -5.50 13.65 -1.65
C LEU A 100 -4.38 13.36 -0.62
N LEU A 101 -4.36 12.18 -0.03
CA LEU A 101 -3.34 11.80 0.95
C LEU A 101 -1.93 11.83 0.35
N SER A 102 -1.77 11.36 -0.89
CA SER A 102 -0.50 11.43 -1.61
C SER A 102 -0.09 12.87 -1.92
N GLU A 103 -1.03 13.73 -2.32
CA GLU A 103 -0.79 15.16 -2.58
C GLU A 103 -0.40 15.92 -1.31
N LEU A 104 -0.91 15.50 -0.15
CA LEU A 104 -0.51 16.01 1.17
C LEU A 104 0.86 15.49 1.64
N GLY A 105 1.49 14.61 0.88
CA GLY A 105 2.86 14.13 1.10
C GLY A 105 2.97 12.82 1.88
N HIS A 106 1.86 12.15 2.16
CA HIS A 106 1.89 10.83 2.80
C HIS A 106 2.32 9.74 1.84
N GLN A 107 3.12 8.79 2.32
CA GLN A 107 3.36 7.54 1.63
C GLN A 107 2.15 6.61 1.83
N ILE A 108 1.75 5.91 0.78
CA ILE A 108 0.58 5.01 0.80
C ILE A 108 1.06 3.56 0.80
N LEU A 109 0.58 2.77 1.77
CA LEU A 109 0.64 1.31 1.78
C LEU A 109 -0.74 0.78 1.42
N ASN A 110 -0.88 0.03 0.34
CA ASN A 110 -2.18 -0.51 -0.06
C ASN A 110 -2.53 -1.75 0.77
N THR A 111 -3.58 -1.65 1.57
CA THR A 111 -4.06 -2.71 2.46
C THR A 111 -5.53 -3.05 2.20
N ASN A 112 -5.96 -2.93 0.97
CA ASN A 112 -7.32 -3.08 0.48
C ASN A 112 -8.12 -4.16 1.22
N ASP A 113 -9.26 -3.78 1.80
CA ASP A 113 -10.14 -4.67 2.55
C ASP A 113 -10.76 -5.79 1.71
N ALA A 114 -10.78 -5.65 0.38
CA ALA A 114 -11.15 -6.73 -0.51
C ALA A 114 -10.22 -7.96 -0.42
N TRP A 115 -9.05 -7.83 0.17
CA TRP A 115 -8.08 -8.93 0.38
C TRP A 115 -8.16 -9.54 1.78
N TYR A 116 -9.12 -9.13 2.58
CA TYR A 116 -9.20 -9.51 3.99
C TYR A 116 -9.82 -10.90 4.19
N TYR A 117 -9.39 -11.55 5.26
CA TYR A 117 -9.94 -12.82 5.73
C TYR A 117 -10.09 -12.80 7.25
N VAL A 118 -11.31 -12.99 7.73
CA VAL A 118 -11.59 -13.18 9.15
C VAL A 118 -11.54 -14.66 9.49
N LEU A 119 -10.67 -15.02 10.43
CA LEU A 119 -10.46 -16.41 10.84
C LEU A 119 -11.77 -17.07 11.29
N GLY A 120 -12.03 -18.26 10.78
CA GLY A 120 -13.28 -19.00 11.01
C GLY A 120 -14.38 -18.71 9.98
N ARG A 121 -14.23 -17.71 9.12
CA ARG A 121 -15.11 -17.43 7.99
C ARG A 121 -14.57 -18.07 6.70
N ASP A 122 -14.54 -19.41 6.70
CA ASP A 122 -13.72 -20.19 5.77
C ASP A 122 -14.30 -20.33 4.36
N LYS A 123 -15.57 -19.92 4.15
CA LYS A 123 -16.28 -20.08 2.88
C LYS A 123 -17.36 -19.02 2.67
N ALA A 124 -17.85 -18.92 1.45
CA ALA A 124 -18.99 -18.08 1.11
C ALA A 124 -20.19 -18.30 2.07
N GLY A 125 -20.82 -17.20 2.45
CA GLY A 125 -21.96 -17.21 3.39
C GLY A 125 -21.60 -17.29 4.88
N SER A 126 -20.33 -17.38 5.25
CA SER A 126 -19.90 -17.40 6.65
C SER A 126 -19.72 -16.00 7.28
N GLY A 127 -20.08 -14.93 6.56
CA GLY A 127 -19.99 -13.55 7.01
C GLY A 127 -19.13 -12.68 6.05
N TRP A 128 -19.01 -11.41 6.38
CA TRP A 128 -18.16 -10.46 5.66
C TRP A 128 -16.67 -10.85 5.80
N TYR A 129 -15.88 -10.53 4.79
CA TYR A 129 -14.45 -10.87 4.76
C TYR A 129 -14.18 -12.37 4.96
N ASN A 130 -15.01 -13.23 4.34
CA ASN A 130 -14.72 -14.66 4.30
C ASN A 130 -13.60 -14.96 3.29
N LEU A 131 -13.02 -16.16 3.39
CA LEU A 131 -11.86 -16.54 2.56
C LEU A 131 -12.15 -16.45 1.07
N ASP A 132 -13.34 -16.85 0.63
CA ASP A 132 -13.68 -16.79 -0.80
C ASP A 132 -13.76 -15.35 -1.32
N GLN A 133 -14.29 -14.42 -0.51
CA GLN A 133 -14.27 -12.98 -0.83
C GLN A 133 -12.84 -12.43 -0.90
N GLY A 134 -11.98 -12.78 0.04
CA GLY A 134 -10.57 -12.37 0.02
C GLY A 134 -9.82 -12.87 -1.20
N LEU A 135 -10.00 -14.14 -1.56
CA LEU A 135 -9.41 -14.73 -2.78
C LEU A 135 -9.95 -14.09 -4.07
N GLU A 136 -11.25 -13.82 -4.12
CA GLU A 136 -11.88 -13.12 -5.25
C GLU A 136 -11.35 -11.69 -5.37
N GLY A 137 -11.24 -10.96 -4.25
CA GLY A 137 -10.68 -9.60 -4.22
C GLY A 137 -9.25 -9.56 -4.74
N ILE A 138 -8.40 -10.48 -4.28
CA ILE A 138 -7.02 -10.63 -4.78
C ILE A 138 -6.99 -10.89 -6.29
N SER A 139 -7.89 -11.72 -6.81
CA SER A 139 -7.93 -12.02 -8.24
C SER A 139 -8.26 -10.78 -9.09
N LYS A 140 -9.07 -9.86 -8.55
CA LYS A 140 -9.60 -8.69 -9.25
C LYS A 140 -8.70 -7.46 -9.20
N SER A 141 -7.87 -7.32 -8.17
CA SER A 141 -7.00 -6.14 -7.99
C SER A 141 -5.61 -6.52 -7.48
N ALA A 142 -4.61 -5.76 -7.93
CA ALA A 142 -3.22 -5.87 -7.47
C ALA A 142 -2.86 -4.68 -6.56
N ILE A 143 -1.66 -4.69 -5.98
CA ILE A 143 -1.21 -3.68 -5.02
C ILE A 143 -1.09 -2.27 -5.61
N ASP A 144 -1.01 -2.13 -6.92
CA ASP A 144 -0.99 -0.84 -7.63
C ASP A 144 -2.37 -0.19 -7.78
N VAL A 145 -3.44 -0.89 -7.39
CA VAL A 145 -4.81 -0.39 -7.43
C VAL A 145 -5.24 0.04 -6.04
N VAL A 146 -4.91 1.27 -5.66
CA VAL A 146 -5.33 1.86 -4.38
C VAL A 146 -6.77 2.34 -4.49
N GLN A 147 -7.59 1.99 -3.51
CA GLN A 147 -9.00 2.38 -3.47
C GLN A 147 -9.19 3.90 -3.43
N LYS A 148 -10.37 4.36 -3.85
CA LYS A 148 -10.78 5.78 -3.84
C LYS A 148 -9.64 6.72 -4.29
N ASN A 149 -9.16 6.48 -5.51
CA ASN A 149 -8.03 7.20 -6.08
C ASN A 149 -8.43 8.44 -6.93
N ASP A 150 -9.72 8.77 -7.00
CA ASP A 150 -10.28 9.88 -7.79
C ASP A 150 -9.80 9.87 -9.26
N GLY A 151 -9.65 8.66 -9.82
CA GLY A 151 -9.18 8.46 -11.20
C GLY A 151 -7.69 8.70 -11.42
N ALA A 152 -6.91 8.93 -10.37
CA ALA A 152 -5.48 9.13 -10.45
C ALA A 152 -4.70 7.82 -10.23
N LYS A 153 -3.53 7.71 -10.85
CA LYS A 153 -2.54 6.71 -10.47
C LYS A 153 -1.80 7.21 -9.23
N VAL A 154 -2.04 6.58 -8.08
CA VAL A 154 -1.46 6.98 -6.80
C VAL A 154 -0.16 6.19 -6.56
N PRO A 155 0.95 6.86 -6.24
CA PRO A 155 2.17 6.18 -5.81
C PRO A 155 1.92 5.39 -4.52
N PHE A 156 2.44 4.18 -4.45
CA PHE A 156 2.36 3.32 -3.26
C PHE A 156 3.74 2.73 -2.95
N ILE A 157 3.96 2.38 -1.68
CA ILE A 157 5.23 1.80 -1.22
C ILE A 157 5.19 0.28 -1.08
N GLY A 158 4.04 -0.32 -1.32
CA GLY A 158 3.81 -1.76 -1.24
C GLY A 158 2.36 -2.10 -0.96
N GLY A 159 2.10 -3.37 -0.68
CA GLY A 159 0.77 -3.87 -0.30
C GLY A 159 0.85 -4.84 0.87
N MET A 160 -0.27 -4.99 1.57
CA MET A 160 -0.41 -5.91 2.69
C MET A 160 -1.76 -6.62 2.61
N VAL A 161 -1.74 -7.94 2.69
CA VAL A 161 -2.94 -8.76 2.94
C VAL A 161 -3.11 -8.93 4.45
N ALA A 162 -4.35 -8.96 4.93
CA ALA A 162 -4.62 -9.08 6.35
C ALA A 162 -5.57 -10.23 6.69
N ALA A 163 -5.31 -10.84 7.84
CA ALA A 163 -6.22 -11.78 8.49
C ALA A 163 -6.30 -11.47 9.98
N TRP A 164 -7.51 -11.50 10.54
CA TRP A 164 -7.73 -11.29 11.97
C TRP A 164 -8.85 -12.17 12.52
N ALA A 165 -9.05 -12.14 13.82
CA ALA A 165 -10.10 -12.85 14.50
C ALA A 165 -11.06 -11.88 15.18
N ASP A 166 -12.35 -11.94 14.84
CA ASP A 166 -13.38 -11.15 15.51
C ASP A 166 -13.75 -11.74 16.89
N THR A 167 -13.41 -12.99 17.13
CA THR A 167 -13.70 -13.66 18.39
C THR A 167 -12.50 -14.43 18.92
N PRO A 168 -12.32 -14.50 20.26
CA PRO A 168 -11.23 -15.27 20.85
C PRO A 168 -11.28 -16.78 20.54
N SER A 169 -12.45 -17.28 20.14
CA SER A 169 -12.68 -18.69 19.80
C SER A 169 -12.45 -19.01 18.32
N ALA A 170 -12.07 -18.00 17.50
CA ALA A 170 -11.81 -18.21 16.09
C ALA A 170 -10.70 -19.25 15.88
N THR A 171 -10.98 -20.28 15.09
CA THR A 171 -10.03 -21.34 14.83
C THR A 171 -9.05 -20.93 13.74
N TYR A 172 -7.78 -20.94 14.07
CA TYR A 172 -6.72 -20.77 13.09
C TYR A 172 -6.55 -22.02 12.23
N LYS A 173 -6.72 -21.87 10.92
CA LYS A 173 -6.48 -22.92 9.93
C LYS A 173 -5.33 -22.49 9.03
N LYS A 174 -4.15 -23.05 9.28
CA LYS A 174 -2.90 -22.73 8.59
C LYS A 174 -3.04 -22.80 7.07
N ASP A 175 -3.66 -23.86 6.57
CA ASP A 175 -3.79 -24.09 5.13
C ASP A 175 -4.63 -23.01 4.42
N LEU A 176 -5.69 -22.52 5.09
CA LEU A 176 -6.55 -21.48 4.55
C LEU A 176 -5.84 -20.12 4.55
N LEU A 177 -5.11 -19.81 5.61
CA LEU A 177 -4.31 -18.60 5.66
C LEU A 177 -3.21 -18.62 4.59
N PHE A 178 -2.49 -19.74 4.45
CA PHE A 178 -1.47 -19.87 3.40
C PHE A 178 -2.07 -19.79 1.99
N LYS A 179 -3.28 -20.32 1.77
CA LYS A 179 -3.97 -20.17 0.49
C LYS A 179 -4.16 -18.70 0.13
N LEU A 180 -4.61 -17.87 1.09
CA LEU A 180 -4.73 -16.43 0.88
C LEU A 180 -3.38 -15.76 0.60
N MET A 181 -2.37 -16.07 1.42
CA MET A 181 -1.03 -15.51 1.29
C MET A 181 -0.36 -15.86 -0.05
N HIS A 182 -0.48 -17.11 -0.49
CA HIS A 182 0.03 -17.55 -1.80
C HIS A 182 -0.69 -16.84 -2.94
N ALA A 183 -2.02 -16.79 -2.90
CA ALA A 183 -2.78 -16.07 -3.93
C ALA A 183 -2.35 -14.60 -4.03
N PHE A 184 -2.15 -13.93 -2.88
CA PHE A 184 -1.66 -12.55 -2.86
C PHE A 184 -0.24 -12.42 -3.39
N ALA A 185 0.66 -13.32 -3.00
CA ALA A 185 2.04 -13.34 -3.46
C ALA A 185 2.15 -13.57 -4.97
N ASP A 186 1.40 -14.55 -5.49
CA ASP A 186 1.37 -14.88 -6.91
C ASP A 186 0.82 -13.73 -7.75
N LYS A 187 -0.29 -13.12 -7.31
CA LYS A 187 -0.91 -11.97 -7.99
C LYS A 187 0.02 -10.77 -8.08
N ASN A 188 0.85 -10.57 -7.07
CA ASN A 188 1.70 -9.39 -6.93
C ASN A 188 3.19 -9.70 -7.13
N ALA A 189 3.52 -10.85 -7.75
CA ALA A 189 4.90 -11.32 -7.92
C ALA A 189 5.82 -10.28 -8.60
N ASP A 190 5.29 -9.53 -9.55
CA ASP A 190 6.03 -8.51 -10.31
C ASP A 190 6.47 -7.31 -9.47
N TYR A 191 5.81 -7.07 -8.33
CA TYR A 191 6.15 -5.97 -7.40
C TYR A 191 7.16 -6.37 -6.33
N PHE A 192 7.51 -7.65 -6.22
CA PHE A 192 8.57 -8.08 -5.30
C PHE A 192 9.95 -7.72 -5.84
N VAL A 193 10.89 -7.55 -4.93
CA VAL A 193 12.29 -7.30 -5.27
C VAL A 193 12.81 -8.43 -6.17
N ALA A 194 13.52 -8.04 -7.21
CA ALA A 194 14.17 -8.99 -8.11
C ALA A 194 15.30 -9.74 -7.38
N ASP A 195 15.48 -11.00 -7.75
CA ASP A 195 16.66 -11.74 -7.33
C ASP A 195 17.90 -11.11 -8.01
N PRO A 196 18.92 -10.68 -7.25
CA PRO A 196 20.15 -10.14 -7.81
C PRO A 196 20.80 -11.04 -8.84
N GLU A 197 20.75 -12.37 -8.66
CA GLU A 197 21.31 -13.34 -9.58
C GLU A 197 20.71 -13.25 -11.00
N VAL A 198 19.45 -12.84 -11.13
CA VAL A 198 18.77 -12.65 -12.43
C VAL A 198 19.40 -11.47 -13.18
N VAL A 199 19.72 -10.39 -12.48
CA VAL A 199 20.38 -9.20 -13.05
C VAL A 199 21.82 -9.52 -13.41
N GLU A 200 22.58 -10.14 -12.51
CA GLU A 200 23.97 -10.55 -12.71
C GLU A 200 24.10 -11.50 -13.90
N LYS A 201 23.21 -12.48 -14.01
CA LYS A 201 23.16 -13.39 -15.14
C LYS A 201 22.98 -12.65 -16.47
N ALA A 202 21.99 -11.75 -16.55
CA ALA A 202 21.74 -10.99 -17.78
C ALA A 202 22.92 -10.11 -18.18
N LEU A 203 23.63 -9.52 -17.22
CA LEU A 203 24.85 -8.75 -17.46
C LEU A 203 26.03 -9.65 -17.94
N SER A 204 26.15 -10.84 -17.38
CA SER A 204 27.21 -11.79 -17.76
C SER A 204 27.02 -12.39 -19.16
N GLU A 205 25.79 -12.48 -19.63
CA GLU A 205 25.45 -12.96 -20.98
C GLU A 205 25.60 -11.87 -22.06
N ALA A 206 25.77 -10.59 -21.65
CA ALA A 206 25.94 -9.49 -22.58
C ALA A 206 27.35 -9.52 -23.26
N PRO A 207 27.43 -9.12 -24.54
CA PRO A 207 28.71 -9.04 -25.25
C PRO A 207 29.77 -8.21 -24.51
N THR A 208 30.99 -8.70 -24.45
CA THR A 208 32.13 -8.00 -23.84
C THR A 208 33.14 -7.50 -24.88
N ASP A 209 33.22 -8.18 -26.02
CA ASP A 209 34.02 -7.74 -27.17
C ASP A 209 33.15 -6.90 -28.09
N LEU A 210 33.36 -5.59 -28.05
CA LEU A 210 32.54 -4.58 -28.74
C LEU A 210 33.24 -3.95 -29.95
N ASP A 211 34.47 -4.29 -30.22
CA ASP A 211 35.32 -3.64 -31.24
C ASP A 211 34.84 -3.87 -32.69
N HIS A 212 33.94 -4.84 -32.86
CA HIS A 212 33.43 -5.23 -34.19
C HIS A 212 32.09 -4.51 -34.55
N TYR A 213 31.53 -3.75 -33.65
CA TYR A 213 30.21 -3.11 -33.86
C TYR A 213 30.36 -1.63 -34.24
N THR A 214 29.39 -1.15 -35.00
CA THR A 214 29.34 0.28 -35.35
C THR A 214 29.12 1.17 -34.14
N PRO A 215 29.77 2.36 -34.09
CA PRO A 215 29.56 3.31 -32.96
C PRO A 215 28.13 3.65 -32.71
N GLU A 216 27.32 3.77 -33.78
CA GLU A 216 25.90 4.12 -33.71
C GLU A 216 25.08 3.05 -33.00
N SER A 217 25.36 1.75 -33.29
CA SER A 217 24.66 0.63 -32.65
C SER A 217 25.07 0.44 -31.20
N LEU A 218 26.29 0.81 -30.83
CA LEU A 218 26.81 0.71 -29.47
C LEU A 218 26.19 1.71 -28.49
N VAL A 219 25.63 2.84 -28.97
CA VAL A 219 25.04 3.86 -28.09
C VAL A 219 23.86 3.29 -27.30
N ALA A 220 22.91 2.64 -27.99
CA ALA A 220 21.74 2.05 -27.34
C ALA A 220 22.11 0.89 -26.41
N PHE A 221 23.03 0.02 -26.86
CA PHE A 221 23.52 -1.10 -26.04
C PHE A 221 24.21 -0.64 -24.77
N THR A 222 25.12 0.33 -24.86
CA THR A 222 25.83 0.87 -23.68
C THR A 222 24.88 1.54 -22.70
N ALA A 223 23.89 2.27 -23.20
CA ALA A 223 22.88 2.90 -22.35
C ALA A 223 22.02 1.86 -21.63
N ALA A 224 21.56 0.82 -22.32
CA ALA A 224 20.75 -0.23 -21.73
C ALA A 224 21.53 -1.06 -20.69
N LYS A 225 22.79 -1.40 -21.00
CA LYS A 225 23.69 -2.11 -20.08
C LYS A 225 23.92 -1.30 -18.80
N LYS A 226 24.23 -0.01 -18.93
CA LYS A 226 24.40 0.90 -17.80
C LYS A 226 23.14 1.04 -16.96
N ALA A 227 21.96 1.07 -17.58
CA ALA A 227 20.68 1.11 -16.86
C ALA A 227 20.48 -0.15 -16.01
N LEU A 228 20.79 -1.33 -16.55
CA LEU A 228 20.70 -2.59 -15.81
C LEU A 228 21.76 -2.70 -14.70
N GLU A 229 23.00 -2.22 -14.94
CA GLU A 229 24.04 -2.11 -13.91
C GLU A 229 23.63 -1.20 -12.75
N GLY A 230 22.77 -0.22 -13.02
CA GLY A 230 22.17 0.67 -12.01
C GLY A 230 21.01 0.05 -11.23
N ALA A 231 20.60 -1.18 -11.51
CA ALA A 231 19.56 -1.87 -10.77
C ALA A 231 19.99 -2.05 -9.30
N GLY A 232 19.24 -1.46 -8.38
CA GLY A 232 19.58 -1.46 -6.96
C GLY A 232 18.82 -2.53 -6.16
N ALA A 233 19.12 -2.60 -4.86
CA ALA A 233 18.53 -3.57 -3.93
C ALA A 233 16.99 -3.51 -3.80
N ASN A 234 16.35 -2.45 -4.29
CA ASN A 234 14.89 -2.27 -4.28
C ASN A 234 14.26 -2.41 -5.68
N THR A 235 15.03 -2.79 -6.69
CA THR A 235 14.51 -3.00 -8.06
C THR A 235 13.51 -4.15 -8.03
N THR A 236 12.29 -3.90 -8.48
CA THR A 236 11.24 -4.92 -8.55
C THR A 236 11.49 -5.90 -9.71
N ARG A 237 10.84 -7.05 -9.67
CA ARG A 237 10.91 -8.04 -10.75
C ARG A 237 10.44 -7.47 -12.10
N ALA A 238 9.38 -6.66 -12.10
CA ALA A 238 8.88 -6.00 -13.30
C ALA A 238 9.90 -5.01 -13.88
N GLU A 239 10.53 -4.20 -13.01
CA GLU A 239 11.57 -3.25 -13.42
C GLU A 239 12.80 -3.98 -13.96
N ALA A 240 13.29 -4.99 -13.24
CA ALA A 240 14.42 -5.82 -13.67
C ALA A 240 14.14 -6.48 -15.02
N LYS A 241 12.94 -7.07 -15.19
CA LYS A 241 12.51 -7.65 -16.46
C LYS A 241 12.56 -6.62 -17.59
N THR A 242 12.01 -5.42 -17.36
CA THR A 242 12.01 -4.33 -18.36
C THR A 242 13.44 -3.95 -18.76
N LEU A 243 14.33 -3.78 -17.79
CA LEU A 243 15.74 -3.45 -18.03
C LEU A 243 16.47 -4.56 -18.82
N ILE A 244 16.22 -5.83 -18.49
CA ILE A 244 16.77 -7.00 -19.18
C ILE A 244 16.24 -7.07 -20.61
N ASP A 245 14.93 -6.87 -20.82
CA ASP A 245 14.32 -6.88 -22.16
C ASP A 245 14.90 -5.74 -23.02
N HIS A 246 15.14 -4.54 -22.45
CA HIS A 246 15.81 -3.44 -23.14
C HIS A 246 17.25 -3.77 -23.50
N LEU A 247 18.02 -4.41 -22.59
CA LEU A 247 19.39 -4.85 -22.91
C LEU A 247 19.42 -5.86 -24.05
N LYS A 248 18.54 -6.86 -24.02
CA LYS A 248 18.43 -7.87 -25.09
C LYS A 248 18.06 -7.23 -26.43
N ALA A 249 17.06 -6.36 -26.44
CA ALA A 249 16.66 -5.65 -27.66
C ALA A 249 17.80 -4.80 -28.25
N ALA A 250 18.56 -4.12 -27.38
CA ALA A 250 19.73 -3.34 -27.81
C ALA A 250 20.88 -4.22 -28.27
N GLN A 251 21.07 -5.40 -27.70
CA GLN A 251 22.03 -6.42 -28.14
C GLN A 251 21.67 -6.97 -29.51
N ASP A 252 20.39 -7.30 -29.73
CA ASP A 252 19.91 -7.82 -31.03
C ASP A 252 20.02 -6.78 -32.16
N ALA A 253 20.06 -5.48 -31.79
CA ALA A 253 20.20 -4.34 -32.71
C ALA A 253 21.69 -3.98 -33.01
N LEU A 254 22.67 -4.69 -32.46
CA LEU A 254 24.07 -4.46 -32.75
C LEU A 254 24.39 -4.79 -34.21
N VAL A 255 25.11 -3.89 -34.90
CA VAL A 255 25.51 -3.98 -36.33
C VAL A 255 27.01 -4.05 -36.43
N TYR A 256 27.51 -5.05 -37.21
CA TYR A 256 28.93 -5.21 -37.51
C TYR A 256 29.45 -4.18 -38.50
#